data_cba5c6b545d86df310c603885fd56d07
#
_entry.id   cba5c6b545d86df310c603885fd56d07
#
_cell.length_a   1.000
_cell.length_b   1.000
_cell.length_c   1.000
_cell.angle_alpha   90.00
_cell.angle_beta   90.00
_cell.angle_gamma   90.00
#
_symmetry.space_group_name_H-M   'P 1'
#
loop_
_entity.id
_entity.type
_entity.pdbx_description
1 polymer ?
#
loop_
_entity_poly.entity_id
_entity_poly.type
_entity_poly.pdbx_seq_one_letter_code
_entity_poly.pdbx_strand_id
1 'polypeptide(L)'
;ESWARAQSAYTRAILRPTTASGAVAVLPLAREVTIEASRFRRLPAGKAVFLARMADDPVDALYMRDAKGTVALAFAPAPTPDGKVRTIAFFEPAPNGRHVALAIGENGSENNALHVLDLETGQLIDGPIPGVRFKAISWWPDSRRFVYPRLKDSDPGQADAALYAGQQVYAHVIGTDWRTDPVVFGRAMPTSADIGEGDFPVVDIDAGAGLAFGRYSAGVAQEFGLYVAPLESLGQPQVPWR
;
A
#
# COMPACT_ATOMS: atom_id res chain seq x y z
N GLU A 1 -7.39 -21.69 -19.25
CA GLU A 1 -6.08 -22.39 -19.13
C GLU A 1 -5.56 -22.94 -20.46
N SER A 2 -6.39 -23.57 -21.31
CA SER A 2 -5.95 -24.16 -22.60
C SER A 2 -5.37 -23.13 -23.54
N TRP A 3 -5.97 -21.94 -23.68
CA TRP A 3 -5.48 -20.83 -24.51
C TRP A 3 -4.11 -20.33 -24.03
N ALA A 4 -3.91 -20.11 -22.73
CA ALA A 4 -2.64 -19.64 -22.18
C ALA A 4 -1.51 -20.64 -22.40
N ARG A 5 -1.78 -21.94 -22.30
CA ARG A 5 -0.81 -23.01 -22.62
C ARG A 5 -0.46 -23.05 -24.11
N ALA A 6 -1.46 -22.87 -24.99
CA ALA A 6 -1.24 -22.80 -26.43
C ALA A 6 -0.39 -21.57 -26.81
N GLN A 7 -0.64 -20.39 -26.23
CA GLN A 7 0.16 -19.19 -26.46
C GLN A 7 1.60 -19.36 -25.95
N SER A 8 1.78 -19.97 -24.79
CA SER A 8 3.11 -20.25 -24.25
C SER A 8 3.90 -21.23 -25.14
N ALA A 9 3.25 -22.26 -25.70
CA ALA A 9 3.86 -23.20 -26.61
C ALA A 9 4.24 -22.52 -27.94
N TYR A 10 3.36 -21.70 -28.49
CA TYR A 10 3.60 -20.92 -29.72
C TYR A 10 4.78 -19.95 -29.55
N THR A 11 4.81 -19.18 -28.46
CA THR A 11 5.89 -18.26 -28.13
C THR A 11 7.25 -18.99 -28.01
N ARG A 12 7.29 -20.14 -27.34
CA ARG A 12 8.51 -20.95 -27.24
C ARG A 12 8.98 -21.49 -28.58
N ALA A 13 8.06 -21.88 -29.44
CA ALA A 13 8.41 -22.36 -30.80
C ALA A 13 9.03 -21.27 -31.66
N ILE A 14 8.53 -20.03 -31.56
CA ILE A 14 9.08 -18.88 -32.30
C ILE A 14 10.42 -18.41 -31.74
N LEU A 15 10.56 -18.33 -30.39
CA LEU A 15 11.77 -17.81 -29.77
C LEU A 15 12.96 -18.79 -29.79
N ARG A 16 12.72 -20.11 -29.90
CA ARG A 16 13.79 -21.11 -29.96
C ARG A 16 14.80 -20.89 -31.11
N PRO A 17 14.38 -20.58 -32.36
CA PRO A 17 15.32 -20.31 -33.43
C PRO A 17 16.14 -19.03 -33.24
N THR A 18 15.55 -18.02 -32.55
CA THR A 18 16.17 -16.70 -32.33
C THR A 18 17.29 -16.77 -31.28
N THR A 19 17.19 -17.67 -30.32
CA THR A 19 18.23 -17.89 -29.32
C THR A 19 19.39 -18.75 -29.82
N ALA A 20 19.20 -19.51 -30.90
CA ALA A 20 20.23 -20.37 -31.48
C ALA A 20 21.18 -19.64 -32.45
N SER A 21 20.81 -18.46 -32.98
CA SER A 21 21.57 -17.75 -34.00
C SER A 21 22.32 -16.49 -33.53
N GLY A 22 22.14 -16.07 -32.32
CA GLY A 22 22.91 -14.99 -31.70
C GLY A 22 23.23 -15.39 -30.29
N ALA A 23 24.51 -15.61 -30.00
CA ALA A 23 25.00 -15.66 -28.67
C ALA A 23 24.76 -14.30 -28.00
N VAL A 24 23.52 -14.06 -27.54
CA VAL A 24 23.35 -13.18 -26.39
C VAL A 24 24.09 -13.91 -25.28
N ALA A 25 25.34 -13.51 -25.07
CA ALA A 25 26.05 -13.84 -23.86
C ALA A 25 25.17 -13.26 -22.75
N VAL A 26 24.29 -14.08 -22.20
CA VAL A 26 23.79 -13.87 -20.86
C VAL A 26 25.06 -13.97 -20.02
N LEU A 27 25.72 -12.82 -19.86
CA LEU A 27 26.74 -12.69 -18.85
C LEU A 27 26.05 -13.18 -17.59
N PRO A 28 26.52 -14.27 -16.96
CA PRO A 28 26.03 -14.60 -15.65
C PRO A 28 26.27 -13.32 -14.85
N LEU A 29 25.20 -12.66 -14.42
CA LEU A 29 25.25 -11.73 -13.33
C LEU A 29 25.61 -12.57 -12.10
N ALA A 30 26.87 -13.04 -12.08
CA ALA A 30 27.51 -13.69 -10.97
C ALA A 30 27.85 -12.60 -9.93
N ARG A 31 26.83 -11.97 -9.46
CA ARG A 31 26.77 -11.39 -8.14
C ARG A 31 25.77 -12.24 -7.39
N GLU A 32 26.23 -12.99 -6.43
CA GLU A 32 25.41 -13.47 -5.35
C GLU A 32 24.78 -12.21 -4.73
N VAL A 33 23.61 -11.80 -5.22
CA VAL A 33 22.82 -10.78 -4.57
C VAL A 33 22.22 -11.50 -3.35
N THR A 34 22.94 -11.46 -2.26
CA THR A 34 22.52 -12.07 -0.99
C THR A 34 21.35 -11.31 -0.36
N ILE A 35 21.10 -10.08 -0.78
CA ILE A 35 20.01 -9.23 -0.28
C ILE A 35 19.48 -8.39 -1.44
N GLU A 36 18.19 -8.49 -1.71
CA GLU A 36 17.47 -7.57 -2.58
C GLU A 36 16.68 -6.57 -1.74
N ALA A 37 17.11 -5.31 -1.73
CA ALA A 37 16.46 -4.24 -0.97
C ALA A 37 15.64 -3.32 -1.88
N SER A 38 14.43 -2.99 -1.46
CA SER A 38 13.48 -2.14 -2.19
C SER A 38 12.71 -1.20 -1.27
N ARG A 39 12.01 -0.24 -1.86
CA ARG A 39 11.04 0.65 -1.16
C ARG A 39 11.62 1.38 0.06
N PHE A 40 12.82 1.90 -0.06
CA PHE A 40 13.50 2.60 1.01
C PHE A 40 12.75 3.88 1.46
N ARG A 41 12.60 4.06 2.78
CA ARG A 41 12.02 5.25 3.41
C ARG A 41 12.94 5.75 4.51
N ARG A 42 13.23 7.06 4.47
CA ARG A 42 14.00 7.72 5.54
C ARG A 42 13.12 7.96 6.75
N LEU A 43 13.70 7.80 7.92
CA LEU A 43 13.12 8.14 9.21
C LEU A 43 13.90 9.28 9.85
N PRO A 44 13.36 9.96 10.88
CA PRO A 44 14.10 10.91 11.69
C PRO A 44 15.40 10.33 12.26
N ALA A 45 16.31 11.23 12.64
CA ALA A 45 17.59 10.88 13.26
C ALA A 45 18.47 9.93 12.43
N GLY A 46 18.43 10.02 11.09
CA GLY A 46 19.29 9.24 10.19
C GLY A 46 18.95 7.75 10.09
N LYS A 47 17.83 7.31 10.64
CA LYS A 47 17.30 5.96 10.49
C LYS A 47 16.62 5.78 9.13
N ALA A 48 16.33 4.53 8.78
CA ALA A 48 15.56 4.19 7.59
C ALA A 48 14.86 2.85 7.75
N VAL A 49 13.77 2.64 7.01
CA VAL A 49 13.10 1.34 6.85
C VAL A 49 13.02 1.00 5.36
N PHE A 50 13.06 -0.29 5.03
CA PHE A 50 13.01 -0.78 3.67
C PHE A 50 12.56 -2.23 3.63
N LEU A 51 12.04 -2.68 2.48
CA LEU A 51 11.81 -4.11 2.26
C LEU A 51 13.09 -4.76 1.76
N ALA A 52 13.38 -5.94 2.29
CA ALA A 52 14.45 -6.78 1.78
C ALA A 52 14.07 -8.25 1.84
N ARG A 53 14.66 -9.03 0.93
CA ARG A 53 14.57 -10.48 0.88
C ARG A 53 15.96 -11.06 1.03
N MET A 54 16.15 -11.92 2.01
CA MET A 54 17.34 -12.75 2.10
C MET A 54 17.25 -13.91 1.09
N ALA A 55 18.39 -14.51 0.73
CA ALA A 55 18.45 -15.54 -0.32
C ALA A 55 17.46 -16.70 -0.11
N ASP A 56 17.21 -17.07 1.15
CA ASP A 56 16.37 -18.23 1.52
C ASP A 56 14.95 -17.82 1.95
N ASP A 57 14.62 -16.52 1.95
CA ASP A 57 13.31 -16.05 2.37
C ASP A 57 12.28 -16.14 1.22
N PRO A 58 11.09 -16.68 1.46
CA PRO A 58 10.06 -16.78 0.42
C PRO A 58 9.44 -15.43 0.05
N VAL A 59 9.51 -14.44 0.96
CA VAL A 59 8.88 -13.12 0.82
C VAL A 59 9.74 -12.01 1.40
N ASP A 60 9.46 -10.78 0.99
CA ASP A 60 10.11 -9.60 1.55
C ASP A 60 9.67 -9.38 3.01
N ALA A 61 10.62 -9.01 3.86
CA ALA A 61 10.39 -8.54 5.22
C ALA A 61 10.75 -7.06 5.36
N LEU A 62 10.23 -6.40 6.39
CA LEU A 62 10.57 -5.03 6.72
C LEU A 62 11.82 -5.01 7.60
N TYR A 63 12.84 -4.31 7.17
CA TYR A 63 14.08 -4.08 7.90
C TYR A 63 14.20 -2.62 8.28
N MET A 64 14.87 -2.37 9.41
CA MET A 64 15.25 -1.04 9.87
C MET A 64 16.76 -0.91 9.89
N ARG A 65 17.27 0.20 9.38
CA ARG A 65 18.66 0.63 9.54
C ARG A 65 18.70 1.77 10.55
N ASP A 66 19.52 1.63 11.58
CA ASP A 66 19.78 2.69 12.56
C ASP A 66 20.71 3.78 12.03
N ALA A 67 20.93 4.84 12.81
CA ALA A 67 21.79 5.96 12.45
C ALA A 67 23.28 5.55 12.31
N LYS A 68 23.69 4.45 12.93
CA LYS A 68 25.07 3.90 12.85
C LYS A 68 25.25 2.98 11.65
N GLY A 69 24.17 2.66 10.91
CA GLY A 69 24.20 1.79 9.76
C GLY A 69 23.86 0.33 10.08
N THR A 70 23.59 -0.03 11.33
CA THR A 70 23.20 -1.39 11.72
C THR A 70 21.81 -1.71 11.18
N VAL A 71 21.67 -2.86 10.51
CA VAL A 71 20.43 -3.34 9.94
C VAL A 71 19.87 -4.46 10.81
N ALA A 72 18.59 -4.37 11.14
CA ALA A 72 17.88 -5.39 11.90
C ALA A 72 16.50 -5.64 11.28
N LEU A 73 15.99 -6.87 11.42
CA LEU A 73 14.63 -7.23 11.08
C LEU A 73 13.67 -6.45 11.99
N ALA A 74 12.75 -5.68 11.38
CA ALA A 74 11.70 -4.97 12.10
C ALA A 74 10.38 -5.76 12.12
N PHE A 75 10.04 -6.41 11.00
CA PHE A 75 8.82 -7.20 10.90
C PHE A 75 8.87 -8.17 9.71
N ALA A 76 8.46 -9.41 9.93
CA ALA A 76 8.21 -10.39 8.88
C ALA A 76 6.76 -10.91 8.99
N PRO A 77 5.97 -10.89 7.91
CA PRO A 77 4.62 -11.40 7.94
C PRO A 77 4.64 -12.93 8.09
N ALA A 78 4.05 -13.44 9.18
CA ALA A 78 3.88 -14.89 9.35
C ALA A 78 2.81 -15.41 8.37
N PRO A 79 2.93 -16.63 7.85
CA PRO A 79 1.88 -17.28 7.09
C PRO A 79 0.58 -17.36 7.88
N THR A 80 -0.55 -17.49 7.19
CA THR A 80 -1.82 -17.80 7.84
C THR A 80 -1.83 -19.20 8.46
N PRO A 81 -2.73 -19.51 9.41
CA PRO A 81 -2.84 -20.85 9.98
C PRO A 81 -3.14 -21.95 8.96
N ASP A 82 -3.80 -21.62 7.85
CA ASP A 82 -4.08 -22.50 6.71
C ASP A 82 -2.93 -22.50 5.65
N GLY A 83 -1.77 -21.91 5.99
CA GLY A 83 -0.55 -21.99 5.18
C GLY A 83 -0.48 -21.01 4.01
N LYS A 84 -1.38 -20.04 3.90
CA LYS A 84 -1.29 -19.01 2.85
C LYS A 84 -0.11 -18.08 3.10
N VAL A 85 0.59 -17.74 2.04
CA VAL A 85 1.71 -16.80 2.09
C VAL A 85 1.18 -15.38 2.27
N ARG A 86 1.75 -14.65 3.24
CA ARG A 86 1.50 -13.23 3.43
C ARG A 86 2.68 -12.39 2.95
N THR A 87 2.38 -11.27 2.33
CA THR A 87 3.38 -10.32 1.81
C THR A 87 3.08 -8.90 2.24
N ILE A 88 4.10 -8.09 2.42
CA ILE A 88 3.95 -6.64 2.64
C ILE A 88 3.75 -6.00 1.26
N ALA A 89 2.51 -5.61 0.95
CA ALA A 89 2.18 -4.97 -0.31
C ALA A 89 2.77 -3.56 -0.41
N PHE A 90 2.71 -2.79 0.68
CA PHE A 90 3.31 -1.47 0.82
C PHE A 90 3.38 -1.06 2.30
N PHE A 91 4.14 -0.03 2.56
CA PHE A 91 4.23 0.57 3.89
C PHE A 91 4.47 2.08 3.79
N GLU A 92 4.09 2.82 4.84
CA GLU A 92 4.34 4.25 4.98
C GLU A 92 4.65 4.58 6.46
N PRO A 93 5.87 5.05 6.77
CA PRO A 93 6.21 5.42 8.14
C PRO A 93 5.56 6.74 8.54
N ALA A 94 5.21 6.84 9.82
CA ALA A 94 4.74 8.06 10.44
C ALA A 94 5.89 9.07 10.68
N PRO A 95 5.59 10.37 10.79
CA PRO A 95 6.60 11.41 11.01
C PRO A 95 7.47 11.22 12.26
N ASN A 96 6.97 10.56 13.32
CA ASN A 96 7.75 10.26 14.53
C ASN A 96 8.86 9.22 14.30
N GLY A 97 8.86 8.49 13.16
CA GLY A 97 9.83 7.44 12.87
C GLY A 97 9.71 6.20 13.77
N ARG A 98 8.60 6.06 14.50
CA ARG A 98 8.30 4.90 15.35
C ARG A 98 7.17 4.05 14.77
N HIS A 99 6.08 4.67 14.35
CA HIS A 99 4.96 3.94 13.78
C HIS A 99 5.12 3.75 12.27
N VAL A 100 4.68 2.62 11.77
CA VAL A 100 4.63 2.32 10.33
C VAL A 100 3.28 1.71 10.00
N ALA A 101 2.51 2.37 9.14
CA ALA A 101 1.36 1.75 8.52
C ALA A 101 1.85 0.78 7.45
N LEU A 102 1.40 -0.48 7.49
CA LEU A 102 1.78 -1.49 6.52
C LEU A 102 0.58 -2.32 6.09
N ALA A 103 0.47 -2.53 4.78
CA ALA A 103 -0.58 -3.32 4.17
C ALA A 103 -0.07 -4.73 3.93
N ILE A 104 -0.77 -5.72 4.46
CA ILE A 104 -0.44 -7.14 4.33
C ILE A 104 -1.49 -7.80 3.45
N GLY A 105 -1.04 -8.38 2.34
CA GLY A 105 -1.86 -9.15 1.42
C GLY A 105 -1.63 -10.65 1.56
N GLU A 106 -2.59 -11.45 1.12
CA GLU A 106 -2.52 -12.91 1.12
C GLU A 106 -2.49 -13.44 -0.32
N ASN A 107 -1.58 -14.38 -0.60
CA ASN A 107 -1.45 -15.06 -1.90
C ASN A 107 -1.42 -14.13 -3.13
N GLY A 108 -0.81 -12.95 -2.99
CA GLY A 108 -0.73 -11.96 -4.07
C GLY A 108 -2.03 -11.19 -4.35
N SER A 109 -3.02 -11.28 -3.46
CA SER A 109 -4.23 -10.46 -3.53
C SER A 109 -3.89 -8.98 -3.41
N GLU A 110 -4.57 -8.14 -4.19
CA GLU A 110 -4.51 -6.70 -4.05
C GLU A 110 -5.42 -6.17 -2.92
N ASN A 111 -6.28 -7.02 -2.37
CA ASN A 111 -7.12 -6.66 -1.22
C ASN A 111 -6.34 -6.93 0.06
N ASN A 112 -5.68 -5.89 0.56
CA ASN A 112 -4.81 -5.99 1.72
C ASN A 112 -5.55 -5.61 3.00
N ALA A 113 -5.02 -6.08 4.12
CA ALA A 113 -5.34 -5.58 5.44
C ALA A 113 -4.26 -4.59 5.90
N LEU A 114 -4.67 -3.40 6.34
CA LEU A 114 -3.77 -2.39 6.88
C LEU A 114 -3.57 -2.61 8.39
N HIS A 115 -2.34 -2.50 8.82
CA HIS A 115 -1.92 -2.60 10.22
C HIS A 115 -1.00 -1.43 10.56
N VAL A 116 -0.86 -1.14 11.84
CA VAL A 116 0.17 -0.23 12.35
C VAL A 116 1.18 -1.03 13.18
N LEU A 117 2.44 -0.95 12.77
CA LEU A 117 3.59 -1.53 13.45
C LEU A 117 4.25 -0.48 14.33
N ASP A 118 4.59 -0.84 15.55
CA ASP A 118 5.53 -0.10 16.41
C ASP A 118 6.94 -0.65 16.21
N LEU A 119 7.84 0.14 15.63
CA LEU A 119 9.22 -0.25 15.34
C LEU A 119 10.09 -0.46 16.60
N GLU A 120 9.70 0.07 17.75
CA GLU A 120 10.45 -0.14 19.00
C GLU A 120 10.15 -1.49 19.61
N THR A 121 8.92 -1.96 19.49
CA THR A 121 8.50 -3.24 20.07
C THR A 121 8.45 -4.37 19.04
N GLY A 122 8.42 -4.05 17.75
CA GLY A 122 8.21 -5.01 16.66
C GLY A 122 6.80 -5.59 16.61
N GLN A 123 5.84 -4.99 17.32
CA GLN A 123 4.47 -5.49 17.43
C GLN A 123 3.49 -4.68 16.59
N LEU A 124 2.49 -5.37 16.05
CA LEU A 124 1.33 -4.72 15.47
C LEU A 124 0.45 -4.18 16.60
N ILE A 125 0.28 -2.86 16.63
CA ILE A 125 -0.45 -2.15 17.69
C ILE A 125 -1.86 -1.74 17.25
N ASP A 126 -2.18 -1.91 15.96
CA ASP A 126 -3.48 -1.58 15.38
C ASP A 126 -3.77 -2.40 14.13
N GLY A 127 -5.04 -2.48 13.73
CA GLY A 127 -5.54 -3.29 12.63
C GLY A 127 -6.00 -4.68 13.07
N PRO A 128 -6.40 -5.57 12.14
CA PRO A 128 -6.44 -5.37 10.69
C PRO A 128 -7.58 -4.47 10.22
N ILE A 129 -7.28 -3.54 9.34
CA ILE A 129 -8.27 -2.75 8.60
C ILE A 129 -8.37 -3.34 7.19
N PRO A 130 -9.46 -4.01 6.82
CA PRO A 130 -9.57 -4.70 5.52
C PRO A 130 -9.84 -3.72 4.37
N GLY A 131 -9.69 -4.20 3.14
CA GLY A 131 -10.13 -3.46 1.95
C GLY A 131 -9.17 -2.37 1.48
N VAL A 132 -7.91 -2.37 1.93
CA VAL A 132 -6.93 -1.35 1.55
C VAL A 132 -6.11 -1.85 0.36
N ARG A 133 -6.40 -1.32 -0.84
CA ARG A 133 -5.81 -1.78 -2.10
C ARG A 133 -4.56 -1.00 -2.49
N PHE A 134 -4.62 0.31 -2.42
CA PHE A 134 -3.58 1.18 -2.96
C PHE A 134 -2.76 1.86 -1.88
N LYS A 135 -1.49 2.11 -2.21
CA LYS A 135 -0.62 2.91 -1.37
C LYS A 135 -0.99 4.38 -1.47
N ALA A 136 -1.86 4.85 -0.59
CA ALA A 136 -2.21 6.25 -0.44
C ALA A 136 -2.50 6.56 1.04
N ILE A 137 -1.50 6.29 1.89
CA ILE A 137 -1.57 6.60 3.31
C ILE A 137 -0.84 7.90 3.54
N SER A 138 -1.48 8.83 4.22
CA SER A 138 -0.86 10.09 4.60
C SER A 138 -1.11 10.38 6.07
N TRP A 139 -0.04 10.65 6.82
CA TRP A 139 -0.06 10.83 8.25
C TRP A 139 -0.26 12.28 8.66
N TRP A 140 -1.00 12.50 9.75
CA TRP A 140 -0.92 13.77 10.48
C TRP A 140 0.46 13.93 11.15
N PRO A 141 0.87 15.19 11.42
CA PRO A 141 2.12 15.45 12.15
C PRO A 141 2.20 14.81 13.53
N ASP A 142 1.04 14.55 14.15
CA ASP A 142 0.95 13.92 15.48
C ASP A 142 1.34 12.43 15.48
N SER A 143 1.48 11.82 14.29
CA SER A 143 1.83 10.39 14.11
C SER A 143 0.87 9.42 14.82
N ARG A 144 -0.35 9.88 15.10
CA ARG A 144 -1.43 9.11 15.71
C ARG A 144 -2.62 8.94 14.78
N ARG A 145 -2.73 9.83 13.80
CA ARG A 145 -3.81 9.85 12.81
C ARG A 145 -3.24 9.73 11.41
N PHE A 146 -3.97 9.04 10.55
CA PHE A 146 -3.65 8.97 9.13
C PHE A 146 -4.93 8.86 8.29
N VAL A 147 -4.86 9.29 7.04
CA VAL A 147 -5.88 9.01 6.04
C VAL A 147 -5.48 7.78 5.22
N TYR A 148 -6.47 7.01 4.79
CA TYR A 148 -6.27 5.82 3.98
C TYR A 148 -7.48 5.57 3.07
N PRO A 149 -7.27 5.12 1.83
CA PRO A 149 -8.36 4.70 0.97
C PRO A 149 -8.78 3.27 1.32
N ARG A 150 -10.08 3.02 1.38
CA ARG A 150 -10.65 1.71 1.61
C ARG A 150 -11.77 1.43 0.61
N LEU A 151 -11.80 0.21 0.13
CA LEU A 151 -12.90 -0.31 -0.67
C LEU A 151 -14.17 -0.41 0.17
N LYS A 152 -15.31 -0.32 -0.48
CA LYS A 152 -16.59 -0.62 0.14
C LYS A 152 -16.58 -2.07 0.66
N ASP A 153 -17.23 -2.31 1.79
CA ASP A 153 -17.44 -3.68 2.27
C ASP A 153 -18.24 -4.46 1.22
N SER A 154 -17.75 -5.65 0.88
CA SER A 154 -18.41 -6.51 -0.10
C SER A 154 -19.51 -7.32 0.55
N ASP A 155 -20.66 -7.37 -0.10
CA ASP A 155 -21.72 -8.31 0.27
C ASP A 155 -21.34 -9.74 -0.18
N PRO A 156 -21.69 -10.79 0.60
CA PRO A 156 -21.47 -12.15 0.20
C PRO A 156 -22.14 -12.46 -1.16
N GLY A 157 -21.35 -12.94 -2.12
CA GLY A 157 -21.84 -13.26 -3.47
C GLY A 157 -21.81 -12.13 -4.49
N GLN A 158 -21.23 -10.98 -4.15
CA GLN A 158 -21.02 -9.89 -5.09
C GLN A 158 -20.00 -10.28 -6.17
N ALA A 159 -20.23 -9.82 -7.41
CA ALA A 159 -19.30 -10.08 -8.52
C ALA A 159 -17.94 -9.43 -8.27
N ASP A 160 -16.84 -10.08 -8.65
CA ASP A 160 -15.46 -9.62 -8.44
C ASP A 160 -15.20 -8.17 -8.87
N ALA A 161 -15.79 -7.73 -10.00
CA ALA A 161 -15.66 -6.35 -10.48
C ALA A 161 -16.27 -5.31 -9.52
N ALA A 162 -17.33 -5.67 -8.80
CA ALA A 162 -17.98 -4.78 -7.85
C ALA A 162 -17.22 -4.66 -6.51
N LEU A 163 -16.30 -5.59 -6.23
CA LEU A 163 -15.41 -5.54 -5.06
C LEU A 163 -14.43 -4.35 -5.12
N TYR A 164 -14.17 -3.84 -6.32
CA TYR A 164 -13.21 -2.75 -6.55
C TYR A 164 -13.87 -1.38 -6.77
N ALA A 165 -15.19 -1.30 -6.62
CA ALA A 165 -15.95 -0.08 -6.76
C ALA A 165 -16.20 0.61 -5.40
N GLY A 166 -16.54 1.90 -5.44
CA GLY A 166 -16.97 2.66 -4.26
C GLY A 166 -15.86 2.93 -3.24
N GLN A 167 -14.60 3.03 -3.68
CA GLN A 167 -13.50 3.43 -2.80
C GLN A 167 -13.77 4.81 -2.21
N GLN A 168 -13.47 4.96 -0.93
CA GLN A 168 -13.51 6.24 -0.22
C GLN A 168 -12.28 6.39 0.66
N VAL A 169 -11.97 7.63 1.07
CA VAL A 169 -10.88 7.91 1.99
C VAL A 169 -11.44 8.16 3.39
N TYR A 170 -10.86 7.49 4.35
CA TYR A 170 -11.21 7.55 5.76
C TYR A 170 -10.08 8.17 6.57
N ALA A 171 -10.42 8.73 7.73
CA ALA A 171 -9.46 9.17 8.74
C ALA A 171 -9.47 8.20 9.91
N HIS A 172 -8.32 7.66 10.24
CA HIS A 172 -8.15 6.71 11.34
C HIS A 172 -7.33 7.29 12.49
N VAL A 173 -7.66 6.89 13.69
CA VAL A 173 -6.90 7.17 14.92
C VAL A 173 -6.38 5.85 15.48
N ILE A 174 -5.07 5.72 15.66
CA ILE A 174 -4.48 4.50 16.23
C ILE A 174 -5.17 4.10 17.53
N GLY A 175 -5.60 2.84 17.61
CA GLY A 175 -6.25 2.24 18.77
C GLY A 175 -7.77 2.40 18.81
N THR A 176 -8.40 2.97 17.78
CA THR A 176 -9.86 3.04 17.66
C THR A 176 -10.41 1.95 16.74
N ASP A 177 -11.70 1.67 16.83
CA ASP A 177 -12.35 0.75 15.88
C ASP A 177 -12.48 1.43 14.50
N TRP A 178 -11.81 0.90 13.51
CA TRP A 178 -11.82 1.41 12.13
C TRP A 178 -13.24 1.50 11.52
N ARG A 179 -14.21 0.75 12.04
CA ARG A 179 -15.61 0.81 11.59
C ARG A 179 -16.27 2.14 11.92
N THR A 180 -15.69 2.88 12.85
CA THR A 180 -16.15 4.22 13.26
C THR A 180 -15.41 5.34 12.54
N ASP A 181 -14.48 5.01 11.65
CA ASP A 181 -13.70 6.00 10.92
C ASP A 181 -14.58 6.88 10.04
N PRO A 182 -14.48 8.20 10.14
CA PRO A 182 -15.24 9.10 9.28
C PRO A 182 -14.70 9.06 7.84
N VAL A 183 -15.60 9.11 6.87
CA VAL A 183 -15.25 9.43 5.49
C VAL A 183 -14.80 10.89 5.42
N VAL A 184 -13.64 11.14 4.83
CA VAL A 184 -13.09 12.50 4.67
C VAL A 184 -13.03 12.96 3.22
N PHE A 185 -13.05 12.02 2.25
CA PHE A 185 -13.04 12.35 0.83
C PHE A 185 -13.61 11.18 0.02
N GLY A 186 -14.42 11.51 -1.00
CA GLY A 186 -15.06 10.53 -1.86
C GLY A 186 -16.57 10.80 -2.00
N ARG A 187 -17.26 9.93 -2.69
CA ARG A 187 -18.67 10.09 -3.08
C ARG A 187 -19.65 10.37 -1.92
N ALA A 188 -19.37 9.82 -0.73
CA ALA A 188 -20.22 10.05 0.44
C ALA A 188 -20.06 11.44 1.06
N MET A 189 -19.02 12.19 0.69
CA MET A 189 -18.79 13.54 1.18
C MET A 189 -19.52 14.55 0.27
N PRO A 190 -20.47 15.35 0.79
CA PRO A 190 -21.27 16.28 -0.03
C PRO A 190 -20.45 17.25 -0.87
N THR A 191 -19.30 17.67 -0.37
CA THR A 191 -18.39 18.63 -1.04
C THR A 191 -17.50 18.00 -2.11
N SER A 192 -17.53 16.66 -2.27
CA SER A 192 -16.85 15.91 -3.32
C SER A 192 -17.76 14.81 -3.92
N ALA A 193 -19.07 15.09 -3.97
CA ALA A 193 -20.08 14.13 -4.41
C ALA A 193 -20.07 13.85 -5.93
N ASP A 194 -19.32 14.60 -6.71
CA ASP A 194 -19.08 14.37 -8.15
C ASP A 194 -18.13 13.19 -8.41
N ILE A 195 -17.45 12.67 -7.37
CA ILE A 195 -16.63 11.47 -7.46
C ILE A 195 -17.54 10.26 -7.69
N GLY A 196 -17.31 9.56 -8.79
CA GLY A 196 -18.09 8.40 -9.22
C GLY A 196 -17.75 7.12 -8.45
N GLU A 197 -18.56 6.09 -8.65
CA GLU A 197 -18.36 4.78 -8.00
C GLU A 197 -17.10 4.04 -8.51
N GLY A 198 -16.72 4.29 -9.77
CA GLY A 198 -15.51 3.70 -10.39
C GLY A 198 -14.24 4.51 -10.19
N ASP A 199 -14.31 5.62 -9.44
CA ASP A 199 -13.17 6.50 -9.23
C ASP A 199 -12.32 6.06 -8.04
N PHE A 200 -11.05 6.47 -8.06
CA PHE A 200 -10.06 6.15 -7.03
C PHE A 200 -9.65 7.43 -6.26
N PRO A 201 -10.45 7.84 -5.26
CA PRO A 201 -10.11 8.97 -4.41
C PRO A 201 -8.92 8.64 -3.49
N VAL A 202 -8.03 9.62 -3.33
CA VAL A 202 -6.90 9.60 -2.39
C VAL A 202 -6.74 10.97 -1.75
N VAL A 203 -6.12 11.04 -0.57
CA VAL A 203 -5.82 12.29 0.12
C VAL A 203 -4.35 12.29 0.54
N ASP A 204 -3.66 13.37 0.21
CA ASP A 204 -2.31 13.67 0.66
C ASP A 204 -2.35 14.84 1.65
N ILE A 205 -1.64 14.73 2.76
CA ILE A 205 -1.52 15.76 3.80
C ILE A 205 -0.21 16.51 3.62
N ASP A 206 -0.29 17.82 3.45
CA ASP A 206 0.84 18.74 3.56
C ASP A 206 0.76 19.47 4.91
N ALA A 207 1.48 18.93 5.88
CA ALA A 207 1.52 19.49 7.23
C ALA A 207 2.19 20.87 7.26
N GLY A 208 3.15 21.14 6.36
CA GLY A 208 3.85 22.42 6.28
C GLY A 208 2.94 23.55 5.79
N ALA A 209 2.06 23.23 4.85
CA ALA A 209 1.07 24.19 4.35
C ALA A 209 -0.21 24.24 5.19
N GLY A 210 -0.43 23.26 6.10
CA GLY A 210 -1.69 23.12 6.84
C GLY A 210 -2.86 22.73 5.94
N LEU A 211 -2.58 22.00 4.84
CA LEU A 211 -3.55 21.66 3.81
C LEU A 211 -3.66 20.14 3.62
N ALA A 212 -4.80 19.72 3.13
CA ALA A 212 -5.05 18.41 2.57
C ALA A 212 -5.41 18.56 1.09
N PHE A 213 -4.86 17.67 0.26
CA PHE A 213 -5.11 17.60 -1.17
C PHE A 213 -5.86 16.31 -1.47
N GLY A 214 -7.12 16.44 -1.86
CA GLY A 214 -7.94 15.34 -2.38
C GLY A 214 -7.77 15.25 -3.89
N ARG A 215 -7.49 14.08 -4.41
CA ARG A 215 -7.48 13.84 -5.87
C ARG A 215 -8.15 12.52 -6.19
N TYR A 216 -8.75 12.44 -7.36
CA TYR A 216 -9.36 11.21 -7.86
C TYR A 216 -9.13 11.06 -9.37
N SER A 217 -9.11 9.85 -9.83
CA SER A 217 -9.05 9.50 -11.25
C SER A 217 -10.11 8.46 -11.57
N ALA A 218 -10.68 8.56 -12.79
CA ALA A 218 -11.63 7.57 -13.29
C ALA A 218 -10.88 6.36 -13.86
N GLY A 219 -10.83 5.27 -13.11
CA GLY A 219 -10.17 4.04 -13.55
C GLY A 219 -8.69 4.27 -13.93
N VAL A 220 -8.36 4.01 -15.21
CA VAL A 220 -7.01 4.19 -15.78
C VAL A 220 -6.83 5.51 -16.52
N ALA A 221 -7.76 6.47 -16.39
CA ALA A 221 -7.65 7.77 -17.00
C ALA A 221 -6.42 8.52 -16.49
N GLN A 222 -5.78 9.31 -17.36
CA GLN A 222 -4.64 10.13 -16.98
C GLN A 222 -5.07 11.47 -16.36
N GLU A 223 -6.29 11.88 -16.60
CA GLU A 223 -6.90 13.05 -16.00
C GLU A 223 -7.31 12.75 -14.56
N PHE A 224 -7.13 13.73 -13.71
CA PHE A 224 -7.56 13.66 -12.31
C PHE A 224 -8.24 14.95 -11.88
N GLY A 225 -9.24 14.81 -11.00
CA GLY A 225 -9.80 15.95 -10.27
C GLY A 225 -8.96 16.25 -9.03
N LEU A 226 -8.79 17.53 -8.74
CA LEU A 226 -8.03 18.01 -7.59
C LEU A 226 -8.90 18.88 -6.70
N TYR A 227 -8.83 18.61 -5.41
CA TYR A 227 -9.49 19.36 -4.35
C TYR A 227 -8.48 19.78 -3.30
N VAL A 228 -8.77 20.87 -2.58
CA VAL A 228 -7.99 21.32 -1.44
C VAL A 228 -8.91 21.63 -0.27
N ALA A 229 -8.47 21.32 0.94
CA ALA A 229 -9.15 21.68 2.18
C ALA A 229 -8.14 22.01 3.29
N PRO A 230 -8.51 22.82 4.29
CA PRO A 230 -7.67 22.99 5.48
C PRO A 230 -7.47 21.65 6.20
N LEU A 231 -6.23 21.33 6.58
CA LEU A 231 -5.91 20.06 7.28
C LEU A 231 -6.71 19.90 8.57
N GLU A 232 -6.95 20.98 9.28
CA GLU A 232 -7.73 20.99 10.53
C GLU A 232 -9.20 20.60 10.35
N SER A 233 -9.72 20.68 9.12
CA SER A 233 -11.10 20.29 8.81
C SER A 233 -11.26 18.78 8.55
N LEU A 234 -10.19 18.04 8.32
CA LEU A 234 -10.27 16.60 8.12
C LEU A 234 -10.76 15.89 9.40
N GLY A 235 -11.78 15.05 9.24
CA GLY A 235 -12.45 14.37 10.36
C GLY A 235 -13.64 15.14 10.92
N GLN A 236 -13.92 16.34 10.42
CA GLN A 236 -15.19 17.02 10.71
C GLN A 236 -16.32 16.41 9.85
N PRO A 237 -17.60 16.52 10.28
CA PRO A 237 -18.73 15.98 9.51
C PRO A 237 -18.85 16.51 8.08
N GLN A 238 -18.34 17.71 7.83
CA GLN A 238 -18.26 18.32 6.51
C GLN A 238 -16.86 18.92 6.31
N VAL A 239 -16.07 18.29 5.46
CA VAL A 239 -14.80 18.83 5.02
C VAL A 239 -15.07 19.80 3.85
N PRO A 240 -14.63 21.07 3.92
CA PRO A 240 -14.93 22.08 2.91
C PRO A 240 -14.01 21.96 1.68
N TRP A 241 -14.08 20.87 0.96
CA TRP A 241 -13.32 20.67 -0.27
C TRP A 241 -13.69 21.69 -1.34
N ARG A 242 -12.68 22.22 -2.02
CA ARG A 242 -12.81 23.21 -3.10
C ARG A 242 -11.92 22.84 -4.28
#